data_894ac296b207f5d63584f1d84a0f3a97
#
_entry.id   894ac296b207f5d63584f1d84a0f3a97
#
_cell.length_a   1.000
_cell.length_b   1.000
_cell.length_c   1.000
_cell.angle_alpha   90.00
_cell.angle_beta   90.00
_cell.angle_gamma   90.00
#
_symmetry.space_group_name_H-M   'P 1'
#
loop_
_entity.id
_entity.type
_entity.pdbx_description
1 polymer ?
#
loop_
_entity_poly.entity_id
_entity_poly.type
_entity_poly.pdbx_seq_one_letter_code
_entity_poly.pdbx_strand_id
1 'polypeptide(L)'
;MLGSRLIDGKFKNLGRETFICPVIWERDWPVFSPETGKVEWSYEGPKSLSETFYPKENKFDDFDDQKLPMYMVFWGTPAKDCWKIEDSCLKLKCIRQRLDDDLEQMKMDGILADDKYVAFVSRGQCAMDAVITAAVKFYPEGQESAGIAAVQAMNHQIHIERACEDGKQVVRVVVITAELYTAAIFSRIYKHYES
;
A
#
# COMPACT_ATOMS: atom_id res chain seq x y z
N MET A 1 17.57 -3.32 14.19
CA MET A 1 17.50 -4.66 13.56
C MET A 1 16.36 -4.69 12.56
N LEU A 2 16.49 -5.51 11.51
CA LEU A 2 15.39 -5.84 10.62
C LEU A 2 14.96 -7.29 10.87
N GLY A 3 13.68 -7.52 10.99
CA GLY A 3 13.11 -8.83 11.22
C GLY A 3 11.74 -8.96 10.59
N SER A 4 11.09 -10.10 10.77
CA SER A 4 9.70 -10.31 10.34
C SER A 4 8.97 -11.05 11.44
N ARG A 5 7.79 -10.55 11.78
CA ARG A 5 6.87 -11.30 12.62
C ARG A 5 6.17 -12.36 11.80
N LEU A 6 6.03 -13.54 12.36
CA LEU A 6 5.36 -14.64 11.69
C LEU A 6 3.94 -14.78 12.23
N ILE A 7 2.98 -14.98 11.35
CA ILE A 7 1.62 -15.42 11.68
C ILE A 7 1.66 -16.95 11.69
N ASP A 8 1.21 -17.55 12.78
CA ASP A 8 1.21 -19.01 12.99
C ASP A 8 2.57 -19.67 12.73
N GLY A 9 3.66 -18.94 12.99
CA GLY A 9 5.01 -19.42 12.75
C GLY A 9 5.40 -19.63 11.28
N LYS A 10 4.59 -19.20 10.33
CA LYS A 10 4.79 -19.49 8.89
C LYS A 10 4.71 -18.27 7.99
N PHE A 11 3.73 -17.39 8.18
CA PHE A 11 3.41 -16.34 7.22
C PHE A 11 3.99 -14.98 7.63
N LYS A 12 4.39 -14.16 6.67
CA LYS A 12 5.01 -12.84 6.86
C LYS A 12 4.20 -11.78 6.11
N ASN A 13 2.99 -11.46 6.56
CA ASN A 13 2.14 -10.51 5.83
C ASN A 13 2.61 -9.04 5.93
N LEU A 14 3.34 -8.68 6.99
CA LEU A 14 3.89 -7.32 7.16
C LEU A 14 5.29 -7.15 6.52
N GLY A 15 5.85 -8.21 5.97
CA GLY A 15 7.20 -8.19 5.40
C GLY A 15 8.29 -8.02 6.46
N ARG A 16 9.28 -7.17 6.16
CA ARG A 16 10.36 -6.82 7.11
C ARG A 16 10.00 -5.58 7.90
N GLU A 17 10.14 -5.69 9.20
CA GLU A 17 9.87 -4.62 10.16
C GLU A 17 11.17 -4.19 10.85
N THR A 18 11.21 -2.96 11.32
CA THR A 18 12.34 -2.42 12.09
C THR A 18 12.08 -2.62 13.58
N PHE A 19 13.04 -3.24 14.25
CA PHE A 19 13.03 -3.44 15.69
C PHE A 19 14.16 -2.66 16.34
N ILE A 20 13.90 -2.12 17.53
CA ILE A 20 14.91 -1.52 18.40
C ILE A 20 15.20 -2.50 19.54
N CYS A 21 16.44 -2.57 19.98
CA CYS A 21 16.84 -3.33 21.15
C CYS A 21 18.08 -2.71 21.79
N PRO A 22 18.33 -2.93 23.09
CA PRO A 22 19.55 -2.53 23.75
C PRO A 22 20.77 -3.21 23.12
N VAL A 23 21.89 -2.51 23.10
CA VAL A 23 23.17 -3.04 22.61
C VAL A 23 24.26 -2.66 23.62
N ILE A 24 25.08 -3.63 24.00
CA ILE A 24 26.36 -3.39 24.69
C ILE A 24 27.51 -3.79 23.78
N TRP A 25 28.69 -3.21 24.01
CA TRP A 25 29.89 -3.54 23.27
C TRP A 25 30.81 -4.38 24.14
N GLU A 26 31.11 -5.59 23.69
CA GLU A 26 32.09 -6.47 24.36
C GLU A 26 33.26 -6.74 23.41
N ARG A 27 34.45 -6.29 23.78
CA ARG A 27 35.66 -6.46 22.96
C ARG A 27 35.48 -6.01 21.50
N ASP A 28 34.93 -4.81 21.32
CA ASP A 28 34.59 -4.23 20.01
C ASP A 28 33.50 -4.98 19.21
N TRP A 29 32.77 -5.88 19.86
CA TRP A 29 31.68 -6.63 19.26
C TRP A 29 30.32 -6.21 19.82
N PRO A 30 29.30 -5.93 18.99
CA PRO A 30 27.97 -5.58 19.48
C PRO A 30 27.21 -6.81 19.94
N VAL A 31 26.74 -6.78 21.19
CA VAL A 31 25.86 -7.78 21.76
C VAL A 31 24.45 -7.20 21.87
N PHE A 32 23.52 -7.77 21.13
CA PHE A 32 22.11 -7.32 21.08
C PHE A 32 21.29 -8.00 22.18
N SER A 33 20.42 -7.22 22.84
CA SER A 33 19.57 -7.72 23.94
C SER A 33 20.37 -8.55 24.96
N PRO A 34 21.40 -7.98 25.61
CA PRO A 34 22.40 -8.73 26.38
C PRO A 34 21.81 -9.54 27.53
N GLU A 35 20.66 -9.14 28.07
CA GLU A 35 20.03 -9.82 29.18
C GLU A 35 19.27 -11.09 28.76
N THR A 36 18.61 -11.07 27.60
CA THR A 36 17.71 -12.14 27.16
C THR A 36 18.13 -12.83 25.88
N GLY A 37 18.99 -12.21 25.08
CA GLY A 37 19.38 -12.68 23.74
C GLY A 37 18.24 -12.66 22.73
N LYS A 38 17.10 -12.05 23.07
CA LYS A 38 15.90 -11.98 22.23
C LYS A 38 15.39 -10.57 22.12
N VAL A 39 14.70 -10.27 21.02
CA VAL A 39 13.98 -8.99 20.88
C VAL A 39 12.70 -9.07 21.69
N GLU A 40 12.54 -8.14 22.62
CA GLU A 40 11.37 -8.01 23.47
C GLU A 40 10.31 -7.09 22.83
N TRP A 41 9.07 -7.17 23.32
CA TRP A 41 7.98 -6.31 22.87
C TRP A 41 8.13 -4.86 23.33
N SER A 42 8.85 -4.63 24.42
CA SER A 42 9.10 -3.30 24.97
C SER A 42 10.43 -3.29 25.70
N TYR A 43 11.07 -2.14 25.69
CA TYR A 43 12.29 -1.85 26.44
C TYR A 43 12.14 -0.50 27.14
N GLU A 44 12.82 -0.33 28.27
CA GLU A 44 12.98 1.00 28.84
C GLU A 44 13.78 1.87 27.88
N GLY A 45 13.27 3.07 27.63
CA GLY A 45 13.97 4.06 26.80
C GLY A 45 15.27 4.55 27.45
N PRO A 46 16.23 5.04 26.66
CA PRO A 46 17.45 5.64 27.21
C PRO A 46 17.11 6.84 28.09
N LYS A 47 17.53 6.82 29.36
CA LYS A 47 17.26 7.89 30.33
C LYS A 47 17.82 9.26 29.92
N SER A 48 18.76 9.28 28.97
CA SER A 48 19.37 10.50 28.43
C SER A 48 18.54 11.20 27.36
N LEU A 49 17.48 10.56 26.84
CA LEU A 49 16.60 11.13 25.84
C LEU A 49 15.29 11.57 26.51
N SER A 50 14.83 12.76 26.14
CA SER A 50 13.49 13.22 26.54
C SER A 50 12.41 12.48 25.77
N GLU A 51 11.32 12.19 26.42
CA GLU A 51 10.13 11.64 25.76
C GLU A 51 9.61 12.63 24.71
N THR A 52 9.38 12.12 23.52
CA THR A 52 8.74 12.86 22.44
C THR A 52 7.50 12.08 21.98
N PHE A 53 6.34 12.71 22.17
CA PHE A 53 5.08 12.13 21.72
C PHE A 53 4.86 12.50 20.26
N TYR A 54 4.81 11.49 19.40
CA TYR A 54 4.34 11.65 18.03
C TYR A 54 2.83 11.49 17.99
N PRO A 55 2.10 12.35 17.29
CA PRO A 55 0.67 12.16 17.11
C PRO A 55 0.41 10.81 16.41
N LYS A 56 -0.63 10.12 16.85
CA LYS A 56 -1.07 8.91 16.14
C LYS A 56 -1.47 9.30 14.74
N GLU A 57 -1.09 8.48 13.77
CA GLU A 57 -1.54 8.64 12.38
C GLU A 57 -3.07 8.61 12.31
N ASN A 58 -3.62 9.48 11.50
CA ASN A 58 -5.06 9.49 11.25
C ASN A 58 -5.50 8.16 10.63
N LYS A 59 -6.61 7.66 11.12
CA LYS A 59 -7.26 6.47 10.55
C LYS A 59 -8.13 6.80 9.35
N PHE A 60 -8.47 8.07 9.20
CA PHE A 60 -9.33 8.60 8.16
C PHE A 60 -8.65 9.79 7.50
N ASP A 61 -8.66 9.83 6.18
CA ASP A 61 -8.17 10.93 5.37
C ASP A 61 -9.33 11.49 4.58
N ASP A 62 -9.70 12.73 4.88
CA ASP A 62 -10.74 13.51 4.18
C ASP A 62 -10.17 14.34 3.02
N PHE A 63 -8.83 14.38 2.92
CA PHE A 63 -8.11 15.16 1.92
C PHE A 63 -8.44 16.67 1.94
N ASP A 64 -8.83 17.21 3.07
CA ASP A 64 -9.06 18.65 3.23
C ASP A 64 -7.75 19.45 3.16
N ASP A 65 -6.65 18.84 3.61
CA ASP A 65 -5.30 19.37 3.43
C ASP A 65 -4.85 19.21 1.98
N GLN A 66 -4.24 20.26 1.41
CA GLN A 66 -3.72 20.21 0.03
C GLN A 66 -2.41 19.43 -0.12
N LYS A 67 -2.05 18.62 0.88
CA LYS A 67 -0.83 17.82 0.92
C LYS A 67 -1.16 16.38 1.25
N LEU A 68 -0.53 15.46 0.53
CA LEU A 68 -0.60 14.05 0.92
C LEU A 68 0.10 13.86 2.27
N PRO A 69 -0.51 13.10 3.19
CA PRO A 69 0.14 12.69 4.43
C PRO A 69 1.46 11.96 4.17
N MET A 70 2.46 12.14 5.03
CA MET A 70 3.79 11.54 4.87
C MET A 70 3.79 10.01 4.85
N TYR A 71 2.75 9.36 5.39
CA TYR A 71 2.61 7.91 5.36
C TYR A 71 2.01 7.37 4.06
N MET A 72 1.54 8.25 3.16
CA MET A 72 1.13 7.88 1.81
C MET A 72 2.32 7.87 0.87
N VAL A 73 2.50 6.79 0.17
CA VAL A 73 3.63 6.56 -0.73
C VAL A 73 3.14 6.15 -2.12
N PHE A 74 3.94 6.47 -3.12
CA PHE A 74 3.70 6.03 -4.48
C PHE A 74 4.50 4.78 -4.79
N TRP A 75 4.03 3.98 -5.71
CA TRP A 75 4.83 2.92 -6.28
C TRP A 75 5.75 3.50 -7.36
N GLY A 76 7.02 3.64 -7.03
CA GLY A 76 7.99 4.32 -7.87
C GLY A 76 7.90 5.84 -7.81
N THR A 77 8.45 6.50 -8.81
CA THR A 77 8.42 7.95 -8.92
C THR A 77 7.20 8.38 -9.71
N PRO A 78 6.24 9.09 -9.09
CA PRO A 78 5.06 9.54 -9.80
C PRO A 78 5.43 10.57 -10.88
N ALA A 79 4.78 10.52 -12.04
CA ALA A 79 4.94 11.56 -13.03
C ALA A 79 4.41 12.89 -12.50
N LYS A 80 4.93 13.98 -13.06
CA LYS A 80 4.42 15.31 -12.76
C LYS A 80 2.93 15.38 -13.16
N ASP A 81 2.13 15.97 -12.28
CA ASP A 81 0.69 16.16 -12.49
C ASP A 81 -0.15 14.87 -12.64
N CYS A 82 0.38 13.72 -12.14
CA CYS A 82 -0.38 12.45 -12.13
C CYS A 82 -1.40 12.37 -11.00
N TRP A 83 -1.32 13.24 -10.02
CA TRP A 83 -2.26 13.33 -8.90
C TRP A 83 -2.45 14.77 -8.43
N LYS A 84 -3.57 15.03 -7.79
CA LYS A 84 -3.84 16.27 -7.08
C LYS A 84 -4.85 16.06 -5.98
N ILE A 85 -4.84 16.93 -4.98
CA ILE A 85 -5.93 17.04 -4.00
C ILE A 85 -6.77 18.26 -4.41
N GLU A 86 -8.04 18.03 -4.60
CA GLU A 86 -9.00 19.06 -5.02
C GLU A 86 -10.40 18.64 -4.60
N ASP A 87 -11.20 19.57 -4.09
CA ASP A 87 -12.57 19.34 -3.61
C ASP A 87 -12.61 18.24 -2.52
N SER A 88 -11.67 18.27 -1.56
CA SER A 88 -11.52 17.26 -0.50
C SER A 88 -11.43 15.83 -1.04
N CYS A 89 -10.82 15.68 -2.19
CA CYS A 89 -10.63 14.39 -2.86
C CYS A 89 -9.21 14.23 -3.38
N LEU A 90 -8.64 13.05 -3.21
CA LEU A 90 -7.45 12.63 -3.93
C LEU A 90 -7.85 12.22 -5.34
N LYS A 91 -7.43 13.00 -6.33
CA LYS A 91 -7.66 12.71 -7.75
C LYS A 91 -6.39 12.10 -8.34
N LEU A 92 -6.52 10.90 -8.90
CA LEU A 92 -5.45 10.22 -9.64
C LEU A 92 -5.77 10.25 -11.13
N LYS A 93 -4.78 10.55 -11.94
CA LYS A 93 -4.92 10.51 -13.40
C LYS A 93 -4.82 9.05 -13.86
N CYS A 94 -5.83 8.59 -14.60
CA CYS A 94 -5.73 7.30 -15.28
C CYS A 94 -4.58 7.30 -16.27
N ILE A 95 -3.84 6.22 -16.29
CA ILE A 95 -2.71 5.96 -17.17
C ILE A 95 -2.89 4.63 -17.86
N ARG A 96 -2.10 4.36 -18.88
CA ARG A 96 -2.18 3.12 -19.63
C ARG A 96 -1.68 1.90 -18.85
N GLN A 97 -0.74 2.13 -17.94
CA GLN A 97 -0.11 1.07 -17.16
C GLN A 97 -1.08 0.53 -16.10
N ARG A 98 -1.08 -0.77 -15.95
CA ARG A 98 -1.79 -1.48 -14.89
C ARG A 98 -0.88 -1.68 -13.68
N LEU A 99 -1.49 -1.95 -12.54
CA LEU A 99 -0.75 -2.20 -11.30
C LEU A 99 0.02 -3.55 -11.32
N ASP A 100 -0.41 -4.47 -12.16
CA ASP A 100 0.18 -5.80 -12.37
C ASP A 100 1.07 -5.90 -13.61
N ASP A 101 1.31 -4.81 -14.33
CA ASP A 101 2.20 -4.80 -15.48
C ASP A 101 3.67 -4.98 -15.05
N ASP A 102 4.40 -5.78 -15.76
CA ASP A 102 5.86 -5.85 -15.64
C ASP A 102 6.49 -4.64 -16.35
N LEU A 103 6.67 -3.57 -15.60
CA LEU A 103 7.19 -2.30 -16.12
C LEU A 103 8.62 -2.43 -16.66
N GLU A 104 9.44 -3.35 -16.11
CA GLU A 104 10.79 -3.56 -16.61
C GLU A 104 10.76 -4.25 -17.98
N GLN A 105 9.91 -5.28 -18.13
CA GLN A 105 9.73 -5.96 -19.42
C GLN A 105 9.12 -5.00 -20.45
N MET A 106 8.10 -4.24 -20.08
CA MET A 106 7.50 -3.25 -20.99
C MET A 106 8.49 -2.19 -21.47
N LYS A 107 9.46 -1.82 -20.64
CA LYS A 107 10.53 -0.91 -21.03
C LYS A 107 11.50 -1.58 -22.01
N MET A 108 11.91 -2.82 -21.75
CA MET A 108 12.77 -3.58 -22.66
C MET A 108 12.11 -3.75 -24.04
N ASP A 109 10.81 -3.93 -24.07
CA ASP A 109 10.01 -4.09 -25.29
C ASP A 109 9.72 -2.74 -25.99
N GLY A 110 10.21 -1.62 -25.46
CA GLY A 110 10.00 -0.28 -26.00
C GLY A 110 8.56 0.21 -25.92
N ILE A 111 7.73 -0.42 -25.08
CA ILE A 111 6.32 -0.07 -24.88
C ILE A 111 6.19 1.11 -23.90
N LEU A 112 7.13 1.24 -22.96
CA LEU A 112 7.20 2.30 -21.98
C LEU A 112 8.30 3.30 -22.33
N ALA A 113 7.94 4.59 -22.35
CA ALA A 113 8.88 5.69 -22.28
C ALA A 113 9.59 5.69 -20.90
N ASP A 114 10.51 6.62 -20.67
CA ASP A 114 11.33 6.66 -19.44
C ASP A 114 10.55 6.80 -18.12
N ASP A 115 9.27 7.17 -18.17
CA ASP A 115 8.42 7.37 -17.00
C ASP A 115 7.77 6.05 -16.55
N LYS A 116 8.48 5.31 -15.70
CA LYS A 116 8.00 4.08 -15.08
C LYS A 116 7.18 4.39 -13.85
N TYR A 117 5.87 4.52 -13.98
CA TYR A 117 5.01 4.65 -12.81
C TYR A 117 3.65 4.01 -13.05
N VAL A 118 2.98 3.68 -11.96
CA VAL A 118 1.57 3.28 -11.94
C VAL A 118 0.77 4.31 -11.14
N ALA A 119 -0.49 4.53 -11.50
CA ALA A 119 -1.37 5.45 -10.78
C ALA A 119 -1.82 4.82 -9.46
N PHE A 120 -0.89 4.69 -8.51
CA PHE A 120 -1.10 4.02 -7.24
C PHE A 120 -0.52 4.83 -6.09
N VAL A 121 -1.39 5.22 -5.15
CA VAL A 121 -1.04 5.81 -3.87
C VAL A 121 -1.40 4.81 -2.79
N SER A 122 -0.48 4.51 -1.91
CA SER A 122 -0.63 3.46 -0.92
C SER A 122 -0.25 3.92 0.48
N ARG A 123 -0.70 3.14 1.43
CA ARG A 123 -0.27 3.19 2.83
C ARG A 123 0.20 1.81 3.23
N GLY A 124 1.35 1.74 3.89
CA GLY A 124 1.86 0.47 4.43
C GLY A 124 0.92 -0.09 5.50
N GLN A 125 0.64 -1.38 5.43
CA GLN A 125 -0.07 -2.08 6.49
C GLN A 125 0.85 -2.22 7.72
N CYS A 126 0.39 -1.72 8.87
CA CYS A 126 1.15 -1.77 10.13
C CYS A 126 0.55 -2.74 11.15
N ALA A 127 -0.61 -3.30 10.89
CA ALA A 127 -1.31 -4.24 11.76
C ALA A 127 -1.51 -5.59 11.06
N MET A 128 -1.59 -6.67 11.83
CA MET A 128 -1.83 -8.01 11.28
C MET A 128 -3.18 -8.08 10.57
N ASP A 129 -4.20 -7.47 11.17
CA ASP A 129 -5.54 -7.37 10.61
C ASP A 129 -5.83 -5.91 10.27
N ALA A 130 -6.37 -5.67 9.09
CA ALA A 130 -6.73 -4.34 8.63
C ALA A 130 -8.06 -4.35 7.87
N VAL A 131 -8.86 -3.31 8.10
CA VAL A 131 -10.05 -3.01 7.29
C VAL A 131 -9.79 -1.68 6.60
N ILE A 132 -9.89 -1.68 5.28
CA ILE A 132 -9.65 -0.51 4.46
C ILE A 132 -10.95 -0.16 3.75
N THR A 133 -11.37 1.09 3.85
CA THR A 133 -12.56 1.61 3.18
C THR A 133 -12.17 2.85 2.39
N ALA A 134 -12.64 2.95 1.16
CA ALA A 134 -12.51 4.18 0.38
C ALA A 134 -13.81 4.44 -0.42
N ALA A 135 -14.17 5.72 -0.54
CA ALA A 135 -15.18 6.15 -1.49
C ALA A 135 -14.49 6.42 -2.83
N VAL A 136 -14.89 5.70 -3.87
CA VAL A 136 -14.30 5.82 -5.21
C VAL A 136 -15.35 6.38 -6.17
N LYS A 137 -15.06 7.59 -6.71
CA LYS A 137 -15.89 8.22 -7.75
C LYS A 137 -15.19 8.03 -9.09
N PHE A 138 -15.65 7.04 -9.86
CA PHE A 138 -15.08 6.69 -11.15
C PHE A 138 -16.13 6.06 -12.06
N TYR A 139 -16.15 6.45 -13.32
CA TYR A 139 -17.15 6.02 -14.32
C TYR A 139 -16.43 5.53 -15.58
N PRO A 140 -15.98 4.26 -15.61
CA PRO A 140 -15.28 3.70 -16.75
C PRO A 140 -16.21 3.57 -17.97
N GLU A 141 -15.68 3.91 -19.16
CA GLU A 141 -16.38 3.77 -20.44
C GLU A 141 -15.70 2.74 -21.36
N GLY A 142 -14.44 2.40 -21.06
CA GLY A 142 -13.61 1.49 -21.86
C GLY A 142 -12.91 0.43 -20.99
N GLN A 143 -11.62 0.29 -21.22
CA GLN A 143 -10.78 -0.72 -20.53
C GLN A 143 -10.19 -0.22 -19.19
N GLU A 144 -10.42 1.05 -18.86
CA GLU A 144 -9.93 1.64 -17.63
C GLU A 144 -10.66 1.07 -16.41
N SER A 145 -9.94 0.97 -15.29
CA SER A 145 -10.50 0.59 -14.00
C SER A 145 -9.87 1.40 -12.88
N ALA A 146 -10.58 1.55 -11.77
CA ALA A 146 -10.06 2.19 -10.57
C ALA A 146 -10.72 1.60 -9.32
N GLY A 147 -9.98 1.56 -8.22
CA GLY A 147 -10.48 0.97 -6.98
C GLY A 147 -9.47 0.97 -5.86
N ILE A 148 -9.57 -0.04 -5.01
CA ILE A 148 -8.66 -0.30 -3.90
C ILE A 148 -7.90 -1.58 -4.21
N ALA A 149 -6.61 -1.60 -3.88
CA ALA A 149 -5.77 -2.78 -4.02
C ALA A 149 -5.01 -3.08 -2.73
N ALA A 150 -4.95 -4.35 -2.36
CA ALA A 150 -3.98 -4.88 -1.41
C ALA A 150 -2.84 -5.49 -2.21
N VAL A 151 -1.63 -4.96 -2.04
CA VAL A 151 -0.47 -5.32 -2.85
C VAL A 151 0.65 -5.81 -1.96
N GLN A 152 1.09 -7.03 -2.17
CA GLN A 152 2.27 -7.60 -1.51
C GLN A 152 3.48 -7.60 -2.46
N ALA A 153 3.25 -7.94 -3.71
CA ALA A 153 4.21 -7.94 -4.80
C ALA A 153 3.47 -7.78 -6.13
N MET A 154 4.20 -7.58 -7.25
CA MET A 154 3.57 -7.42 -8.58
C MET A 154 2.69 -8.61 -8.96
N ASN A 155 3.08 -9.80 -8.56
CA ASN A 155 2.37 -11.04 -8.83
C ASN A 155 1.59 -11.59 -7.61
N HIS A 156 1.34 -10.75 -6.60
CA HIS A 156 0.52 -11.08 -5.42
C HIS A 156 -0.28 -9.84 -5.02
N GLN A 157 -1.51 -9.76 -5.55
CA GLN A 157 -2.37 -8.61 -5.37
C GLN A 157 -3.84 -9.03 -5.30
N ILE A 158 -4.64 -8.24 -4.61
CA ILE A 158 -6.11 -8.35 -4.60
C ILE A 158 -6.65 -6.95 -4.86
N HIS A 159 -7.45 -6.80 -5.90
CA HIS A 159 -8.10 -5.53 -6.24
C HIS A 159 -9.61 -5.64 -6.07
N ILE A 160 -10.23 -4.59 -5.60
CA ILE A 160 -11.67 -4.33 -5.72
C ILE A 160 -11.78 -3.07 -6.58
N GLU A 161 -12.27 -3.22 -7.79
CA GLU A 161 -12.24 -2.14 -8.76
C GLU A 161 -13.56 -1.97 -9.50
N ARG A 162 -13.86 -0.73 -9.88
CA ARG A 162 -14.93 -0.40 -10.81
C ARG A 162 -14.36 -0.44 -12.23
N ALA A 163 -15.01 -1.18 -13.11
CA ALA A 163 -14.60 -1.40 -14.50
C ALA A 163 -15.81 -1.35 -15.44
N CYS A 164 -15.56 -1.34 -16.74
CA CYS A 164 -16.57 -1.50 -17.76
C CYS A 164 -16.39 -2.84 -18.48
N GLU A 165 -17.43 -3.66 -18.52
CA GLU A 165 -17.43 -4.95 -19.21
C GLU A 165 -18.68 -5.04 -20.09
N ASP A 166 -18.52 -5.33 -21.36
CA ASP A 166 -19.60 -5.39 -22.35
C ASP A 166 -20.51 -4.14 -22.34
N GLY A 167 -19.88 -2.96 -22.17
CA GLY A 167 -20.58 -1.69 -22.09
C GLY A 167 -21.36 -1.44 -20.80
N LYS A 168 -21.18 -2.29 -19.78
CA LYS A 168 -21.82 -2.16 -18.47
C LYS A 168 -20.78 -1.87 -17.39
N GLN A 169 -21.12 -0.96 -16.49
CA GLN A 169 -20.29 -0.69 -15.33
C GLN A 169 -20.47 -1.79 -14.28
N VAL A 170 -19.38 -2.38 -13.86
CA VAL A 170 -19.34 -3.48 -12.90
C VAL A 170 -18.38 -3.15 -11.75
N VAL A 171 -18.58 -3.79 -10.61
CA VAL A 171 -17.56 -3.90 -9.56
C VAL A 171 -17.05 -5.34 -9.59
N ARG A 172 -15.75 -5.50 -9.74
CA ARG A 172 -15.13 -6.82 -9.77
C ARG A 172 -14.02 -6.92 -8.72
N VAL A 173 -13.77 -8.15 -8.28
CA VAL A 173 -12.58 -8.51 -7.50
C VAL A 173 -11.63 -9.22 -8.43
N VAL A 174 -10.38 -8.75 -8.44
CA VAL A 174 -9.29 -9.36 -9.21
C VAL A 174 -8.30 -9.91 -8.22
N VAL A 175 -7.93 -11.17 -8.37
CA VAL A 175 -6.89 -11.83 -7.57
C VAL A 175 -5.76 -12.23 -8.49
N ILE A 176 -4.57 -11.76 -8.20
CA ILE A 176 -3.35 -12.03 -8.93
C ILE A 176 -2.41 -12.81 -8.02
N THR A 177 -2.02 -13.99 -8.44
CA THR A 177 -0.98 -14.79 -7.78
C THR A 177 0.06 -15.21 -8.81
N ALA A 178 1.21 -15.70 -8.36
CA ALA A 178 2.29 -16.15 -9.26
C ALA A 178 1.83 -17.19 -10.30
N GLU A 179 0.76 -17.92 -10.02
CA GLU A 179 0.28 -19.03 -10.84
C GLU A 179 -1.11 -18.80 -11.44
N LEU A 180 -1.85 -17.78 -10.99
CA LEU A 180 -3.26 -17.62 -11.35
C LEU A 180 -3.67 -16.14 -11.41
N TYR A 181 -4.30 -15.78 -12.52
CA TYR A 181 -5.10 -14.56 -12.64
C TYR A 181 -6.59 -14.96 -12.64
N THR A 182 -7.32 -14.53 -11.65
CA THR A 182 -8.76 -14.79 -11.54
C THR A 182 -9.51 -13.49 -11.30
N ALA A 183 -10.54 -13.23 -12.08
CA ALA A 183 -11.47 -12.14 -11.87
C ALA A 183 -12.87 -12.69 -11.59
N ALA A 184 -13.51 -12.23 -10.54
CA ALA A 184 -14.89 -12.52 -10.21
C ALA A 184 -15.72 -11.23 -10.25
N ILE A 185 -16.82 -11.25 -10.99
CA ILE A 185 -17.71 -10.10 -11.14
C ILE A 185 -18.77 -10.15 -10.04
N PHE A 186 -18.90 -9.08 -9.27
CA PHE A 186 -19.97 -8.86 -8.33
C PHE A 186 -20.97 -7.86 -8.89
N SER A 187 -22.09 -8.32 -9.37
CA SER A 187 -23.08 -7.51 -10.10
C SER A 187 -24.07 -6.73 -9.21
N ARG A 188 -23.77 -6.45 -7.94
CA ARG A 188 -24.60 -5.59 -7.10
C ARG A 188 -23.95 -4.23 -6.89
N ILE A 189 -24.30 -3.27 -7.73
CA ILE A 189 -24.05 -1.84 -7.47
C ILE A 189 -25.13 -1.40 -6.47
N TYR A 190 -24.75 -1.18 -5.22
CA TYR A 190 -25.58 -0.38 -4.32
C TYR A 190 -25.51 1.06 -4.79
N LYS A 191 -26.59 1.58 -5.35
CA LYS A 191 -26.73 3.03 -5.53
C LYS A 191 -26.80 3.64 -4.13
N HIS A 192 -25.74 4.30 -3.67
CA HIS A 192 -25.88 5.23 -2.58
C HIS A 192 -26.71 6.40 -3.07
N TYR A 193 -27.87 6.56 -2.49
CA TYR A 193 -28.68 7.75 -2.64
C TYR A 193 -27.93 8.90 -2.00
N GLU A 194 -27.63 9.93 -2.78
CA GLU A 194 -27.29 11.25 -2.27
C GLU A 194 -28.54 11.78 -1.55
N SER A 195 -28.42 12.03 -0.24
CA SER A 195 -29.38 12.79 0.56
C SER A 195 -28.88 14.22 0.70
#